data_bf95cdefb9cc21e4afe8791f7ef98992
#
_entry.id   bf95cdefb9cc21e4afe8791f7ef98992
#
_cell.length_a   1.000
_cell.length_b   1.000
_cell.length_c   1.000
_cell.angle_alpha   90.00
_cell.angle_beta   90.00
_cell.angle_gamma   90.00
#
_symmetry.space_group_name_H-M   'P 1'
#
loop_
_entity.id
_entity.type
_entity.pdbx_description
1 polymer ?
#
loop_
_entity_poly.entity_id
_entity_poly.type
_entity_poly.pdbx_seq_one_letter_code
_entity_poly.pdbx_strand_id
1 'polypeptide(L)'
;MEKKIRVLLSQPSLENHSRGIITVANMLRNAGMEVIYISNSLPDQVARTAIQEDVDAIGISILCGAELIFGKDLVDKAKEFNMREDVIFMMGGIFPPQHIPKLKEIGFSGIFGPSATKEEIVGFITQNVSVN
;
A
#
# COMPACT_ATOMS: atom_id res chain seq x y z
N MET A 1 -0.54 -1.42 -26.60
CA MET A 1 -0.92 -2.27 -25.45
C MET A 1 -0.83 -1.46 -24.17
N GLU A 2 -1.93 -1.42 -23.47
CA GLU A 2 -1.94 -0.73 -22.19
C GLU A 2 -1.30 -1.59 -21.11
N LYS A 3 -0.43 -0.98 -20.34
CA LYS A 3 0.19 -1.64 -19.19
C LYS A 3 -0.82 -1.71 -18.05
N LYS A 4 -0.99 -2.88 -17.46
CA LYS A 4 -1.83 -3.02 -16.27
C LYS A 4 -1.14 -2.40 -15.06
N ILE A 5 -1.92 -1.74 -14.21
CA ILE A 5 -1.42 -1.24 -12.95
C ILE A 5 -1.12 -2.42 -12.03
N ARG A 6 0.06 -2.45 -11.45
CA ARG A 6 0.49 -3.51 -10.52
C ARG A 6 0.54 -2.96 -9.11
N VAL A 7 -0.14 -3.65 -8.20
CA VAL A 7 -0.26 -3.22 -6.81
C VAL A 7 0.23 -4.33 -5.89
N LEU A 8 1.12 -3.99 -4.97
CA LEU A 8 1.53 -4.90 -3.90
C LEU A 8 0.74 -4.58 -2.65
N LEU A 9 0.06 -5.57 -2.10
CA LEU A 9 -0.68 -5.44 -0.84
C LEU A 9 -0.02 -6.31 0.21
N SER A 10 0.12 -5.77 1.41
CA SER A 10 0.74 -6.49 2.50
C SER A 10 0.23 -6.02 3.85
N GLN A 11 0.58 -6.76 4.88
CA GLN A 11 0.28 -6.43 6.26
C GLN A 11 1.48 -6.80 7.13
N PRO A 12 1.67 -6.13 8.30
CA PRO A 12 2.79 -6.42 9.19
C PRO A 12 2.80 -7.87 9.67
N SER A 13 3.98 -8.36 10.01
CA SER A 13 4.18 -9.75 10.42
C SER A 13 3.39 -10.13 11.68
N LEU A 14 2.99 -9.15 12.51
CA LEU A 14 2.21 -9.40 13.72
C LEU A 14 0.71 -9.18 13.51
N GLU A 15 0.30 -8.86 12.31
CA GLU A 15 -1.10 -8.57 12.00
C GLU A 15 -1.84 -9.85 11.67
N ASN A 16 -2.97 -10.07 12.37
CA ASN A 16 -3.80 -11.27 12.17
C ASN A 16 -5.07 -11.02 11.37
N HIS A 17 -5.36 -9.77 11.02
CA HIS A 17 -6.63 -9.41 10.40
C HIS A 17 -6.47 -9.31 8.88
N SER A 18 -6.65 -10.42 8.19
CA SER A 18 -6.42 -10.49 6.75
C SER A 18 -7.67 -10.25 5.90
N ARG A 19 -8.88 -10.29 6.50
CA ARG A 19 -10.13 -10.18 5.74
C ARG A 19 -10.20 -8.88 4.92
N GLY A 20 -9.85 -7.76 5.54
CA GLY A 20 -9.92 -6.46 4.87
C GLY A 20 -9.00 -6.37 3.67
N ILE A 21 -7.76 -6.83 3.82
CA ILE A 21 -6.79 -6.74 2.73
C ILE A 21 -7.14 -7.70 1.59
N ILE A 22 -7.69 -8.87 1.91
CA ILE A 22 -8.13 -9.81 0.88
C ILE A 22 -9.29 -9.22 0.08
N THR A 23 -10.21 -8.55 0.77
CA THR A 23 -11.33 -7.86 0.11
C THR A 23 -10.81 -6.80 -0.86
N VAL A 24 -9.84 -6.00 -0.42
CA VAL A 24 -9.24 -4.97 -1.28
C VAL A 24 -8.52 -5.62 -2.46
N ALA A 25 -7.79 -6.71 -2.23
CA ALA A 25 -7.09 -7.40 -3.31
C ALA A 25 -8.07 -7.86 -4.40
N ASN A 26 -9.20 -8.44 -4.00
CA ASN A 26 -10.21 -8.89 -4.96
C ASN A 26 -10.85 -7.71 -5.69
N MET A 27 -11.11 -6.63 -4.97
CA MET A 27 -11.65 -5.40 -5.54
C MET A 27 -10.75 -4.84 -6.64
N LEU A 28 -9.43 -4.78 -6.38
CA LEU A 28 -8.48 -4.25 -7.36
C LEU A 28 -8.34 -5.18 -8.56
N ARG A 29 -8.33 -6.51 -8.33
CA ARG A 29 -8.29 -7.47 -9.43
C ARG A 29 -9.53 -7.35 -10.32
N ASN A 30 -10.69 -7.17 -9.71
CA ASN A 30 -11.94 -6.97 -10.45
C ASN A 30 -11.93 -5.67 -11.27
N ALA A 31 -11.12 -4.70 -10.86
CA ALA A 31 -10.96 -3.45 -11.58
C ALA A 31 -9.90 -3.54 -12.69
N GLY A 32 -9.32 -4.73 -12.92
CA GLY A 32 -8.35 -4.95 -13.99
C GLY A 32 -6.90 -4.76 -13.59
N MET A 33 -6.61 -4.61 -12.31
CA MET A 33 -5.24 -4.44 -11.83
C MET A 33 -4.62 -5.79 -11.51
N GLU A 34 -3.28 -5.87 -11.62
CA GLU A 34 -2.54 -7.02 -11.14
C GLU A 34 -2.19 -6.78 -9.68
N VAL A 35 -2.49 -7.76 -8.84
CA VAL A 35 -2.27 -7.62 -7.40
C VAL A 35 -1.35 -8.74 -6.93
N ILE A 36 -0.27 -8.33 -6.25
CA ILE A 36 0.62 -9.24 -5.55
C ILE A 36 0.30 -9.08 -4.06
N TYR A 37 -0.06 -10.17 -3.40
CA TYR A 37 -0.37 -10.14 -1.98
C TYR A 37 0.66 -10.95 -1.23
N ILE A 38 1.32 -10.31 -0.25
CA ILE A 38 2.23 -11.01 0.67
C ILE A 38 1.74 -10.75 2.09
N SER A 39 1.63 -11.81 2.88
CA SER A 39 1.15 -11.71 4.25
C SER A 39 2.30 -11.71 5.25
N ASN A 40 2.05 -11.17 6.42
CA ASN A 40 2.97 -11.23 7.57
C ASN A 40 4.39 -10.79 7.22
N SER A 41 4.52 -9.65 6.55
CA SER A 41 5.79 -9.20 6.01
C SER A 41 6.42 -8.06 6.80
N LEU A 42 7.75 -8.06 6.85
CA LEU A 42 8.52 -6.96 7.42
C LEU A 42 8.73 -5.88 6.35
N PRO A 43 9.03 -4.63 6.76
CA PRO A 43 9.20 -3.53 5.80
C PRO A 43 10.23 -3.79 4.70
N ASP A 44 11.36 -4.41 5.03
CA ASP A 44 12.38 -4.71 4.03
C ASP A 44 11.90 -5.75 3.02
N GLN A 45 11.11 -6.72 3.46
CA GLN A 45 10.52 -7.73 2.55
C GLN A 45 9.53 -7.09 1.59
N VAL A 46 8.71 -6.15 2.09
CA VAL A 46 7.76 -5.42 1.25
C VAL A 46 8.51 -4.62 0.20
N ALA A 47 9.54 -3.88 0.61
CA ALA A 47 10.32 -3.05 -0.31
C ALA A 47 11.01 -3.90 -1.38
N ARG A 48 11.64 -5.00 -0.99
CA ARG A 48 12.32 -5.88 -1.94
C ARG A 48 11.35 -6.50 -2.94
N THR A 49 10.21 -6.97 -2.45
CA THR A 49 9.19 -7.56 -3.32
C THR A 49 8.63 -6.53 -4.30
N ALA A 50 8.39 -5.31 -3.81
CA ALA A 50 7.88 -4.23 -4.65
C ALA A 50 8.84 -3.91 -5.80
N ILE A 51 10.13 -3.89 -5.53
CA ILE A 51 11.13 -3.64 -6.55
C ILE A 51 11.21 -4.81 -7.53
N GLN A 52 11.26 -6.03 -7.00
CA GLN A 52 11.36 -7.25 -7.81
C GLN A 52 10.17 -7.37 -8.77
N GLU A 53 8.97 -7.07 -8.29
CA GLU A 53 7.75 -7.18 -9.08
C GLU A 53 7.45 -5.91 -9.88
N ASP A 54 8.27 -4.88 -9.74
CA ASP A 54 8.10 -3.59 -10.43
C ASP A 54 6.69 -3.03 -10.29
N VAL A 55 6.23 -2.89 -9.04
CA VAL A 55 4.87 -2.43 -8.77
C VAL A 55 4.75 -0.93 -8.92
N ASP A 56 3.53 -0.48 -9.19
CA ASP A 56 3.21 0.94 -9.32
C ASP A 56 2.71 1.54 -8.00
N ALA A 57 2.18 0.68 -7.11
CA ALA A 57 1.65 1.12 -5.83
C ALA A 57 1.83 0.04 -4.78
N ILE A 58 2.03 0.47 -3.54
CA ILE A 58 2.14 -0.41 -2.37
C ILE A 58 1.04 -0.02 -1.40
N GLY A 59 0.23 -0.99 -0.99
CA GLY A 59 -0.81 -0.78 0.01
C GLY A 59 -0.56 -1.64 1.25
N ILE A 60 -0.58 -1.01 2.42
CA ILE A 60 -0.36 -1.69 3.70
C ILE A 60 -1.66 -1.63 4.50
N SER A 61 -2.11 -2.78 4.98
CA SER A 61 -3.25 -2.87 5.88
C SER A 61 -2.74 -3.07 7.29
N ILE A 62 -3.11 -2.19 8.19
CA ILE A 62 -2.56 -2.23 9.55
C ILE A 62 -3.63 -1.80 10.57
N LEU A 63 -3.80 -2.61 11.62
CA LEU A 63 -4.77 -2.33 12.68
C LEU A 63 -4.13 -2.34 14.07
N CYS A 64 -2.84 -2.53 14.15
CA CYS A 64 -2.15 -2.79 15.42
C CYS A 64 -1.58 -1.54 16.10
N GLY A 65 -1.78 -0.35 15.55
CA GLY A 65 -1.27 0.89 16.14
C GLY A 65 0.18 1.22 15.82
N ALA A 66 0.84 0.43 14.98
CA ALA A 66 2.25 0.63 14.63
C ALA A 66 2.41 1.29 13.26
N GLU A 67 1.38 1.99 12.77
CA GLU A 67 1.34 2.52 11.42
C GLU A 67 2.45 3.53 11.13
N LEU A 68 2.82 4.35 12.10
CA LEU A 68 3.87 5.35 11.89
C LEU A 68 5.24 4.69 11.79
N ILE A 69 5.53 3.75 12.70
CA ILE A 69 6.82 3.06 12.71
C ILE A 69 6.98 2.20 11.47
N PHE A 70 5.98 1.38 11.17
CA PHE A 70 6.02 0.51 10.00
C PHE A 70 6.12 1.32 8.71
N GLY A 71 5.31 2.38 8.61
CA GLY A 71 5.29 3.22 7.42
C GLY A 71 6.63 3.90 7.18
N LYS A 72 7.22 4.46 8.23
CA LYS A 72 8.53 5.10 8.10
C LYS A 72 9.61 4.10 7.70
N ASP A 73 9.62 2.93 8.34
CA ASP A 73 10.62 1.91 8.02
C ASP A 73 10.48 1.45 6.56
N LEU A 74 9.26 1.28 6.09
CA LEU A 74 9.02 0.88 4.70
C LEU A 74 9.55 1.92 3.70
N VAL A 75 9.21 3.19 3.93
CA VAL A 75 9.66 4.26 3.03
C VAL A 75 11.18 4.40 3.07
N ASP A 76 11.78 4.30 4.27
CA ASP A 76 13.22 4.36 4.41
C ASP A 76 13.91 3.21 3.66
N LYS A 77 13.36 2.00 3.76
CA LYS A 77 13.91 0.84 3.04
C LYS A 77 13.75 0.99 1.54
N ALA A 78 12.62 1.54 1.09
CA ALA A 78 12.42 1.80 -0.33
C ALA A 78 13.49 2.73 -0.88
N LYS A 79 13.83 3.77 -0.14
CA LYS A 79 14.90 4.70 -0.52
C LYS A 79 16.26 4.04 -0.50
N GLU A 80 16.54 3.28 0.56
CA GLU A 80 17.80 2.56 0.72
C GLU A 80 18.04 1.59 -0.44
N PHE A 81 16.99 0.92 -0.91
CA PHE A 81 17.07 -0.06 -2.00
C PHE A 81 16.89 0.56 -3.37
N ASN A 82 16.85 1.89 -3.47
CA ASN A 82 16.73 2.62 -4.73
C ASN A 82 15.46 2.31 -5.53
N MET A 83 14.32 2.18 -4.82
CA MET A 83 13.03 2.05 -5.47
C MET A 83 12.75 3.33 -6.27
N ARG A 84 12.14 3.20 -7.46
CA ARG A 84 11.80 4.38 -8.25
C ARG A 84 10.85 5.29 -7.47
N GLU A 85 10.97 6.60 -7.70
CA GLU A 85 10.30 7.60 -6.89
C GLU A 85 8.80 7.74 -7.17
N ASP A 86 8.32 7.26 -8.29
CA ASP A 86 6.91 7.39 -8.66
C ASP A 86 6.01 6.25 -8.14
N VAL A 87 6.56 5.32 -7.34
CA VAL A 87 5.75 4.32 -6.68
C VAL A 87 4.92 4.98 -5.59
N ILE A 88 3.62 4.67 -5.57
CA ILE A 88 2.68 5.27 -4.63
C ILE A 88 2.57 4.41 -3.38
N PHE A 89 2.59 5.06 -2.22
CA PHE A 89 2.39 4.39 -0.93
C PHE A 89 0.98 4.68 -0.42
N MET A 90 0.28 3.63 -0.03
CA MET A 90 -1.08 3.71 0.53
C MET A 90 -1.14 2.92 1.83
N MET A 91 -2.02 3.34 2.72
CA MET A 91 -2.22 2.64 3.99
C MET A 91 -3.70 2.62 4.32
N GLY A 92 -4.19 1.45 4.71
CA GLY A 92 -5.58 1.27 5.14
C GLY A 92 -5.63 0.78 6.57
N GLY A 93 -6.63 1.24 7.32
CA GLY A 93 -6.79 0.83 8.71
C GLY A 93 -7.60 1.84 9.51
N ILE A 94 -7.50 1.73 10.83
CA ILE A 94 -8.13 2.66 11.76
C ILE A 94 -7.03 3.45 12.43
N PHE A 95 -7.00 4.76 12.19
CA PHE A 95 -5.92 5.62 12.67
C PHE A 95 -6.43 6.74 13.54
N PRO A 96 -5.68 7.12 14.59
CA PRO A 96 -5.94 8.38 15.27
C PRO A 96 -5.83 9.53 14.26
N PRO A 97 -6.76 10.51 14.28
CA PRO A 97 -6.71 11.59 13.29
C PRO A 97 -5.39 12.34 13.24
N GLN A 98 -4.71 12.47 14.39
CA GLN A 98 -3.43 13.16 14.46
C GLN A 98 -2.30 12.40 13.76
N HIS A 99 -2.46 11.11 13.48
CA HIS A 99 -1.46 10.34 12.75
C HIS A 99 -1.54 10.53 11.24
N ILE A 100 -2.68 10.97 10.73
CA ILE A 100 -2.88 11.10 9.28
C ILE A 100 -1.89 12.10 8.65
N PRO A 101 -1.72 13.32 9.20
CA PRO A 101 -0.71 14.23 8.65
C PRO A 101 0.70 13.66 8.73
N LYS A 102 1.01 12.91 9.78
CA LYS A 102 2.32 12.30 9.95
C LYS A 102 2.59 11.24 8.89
N LEU A 103 1.58 10.42 8.57
CA LEU A 103 1.70 9.43 7.50
C LEU A 103 1.94 10.10 6.16
N LYS A 104 1.28 11.21 5.89
CA LYS A 104 1.49 11.96 4.65
C LYS A 104 2.90 12.52 4.56
N GLU A 105 3.44 13.01 5.67
CA GLU A 105 4.82 13.49 5.71
C GLU A 105 5.83 12.37 5.43
N ILE A 106 5.54 11.16 5.93
CA ILE A 106 6.38 10.00 5.69
C ILE A 106 6.40 9.64 4.20
N GLY A 107 5.27 9.79 3.51
CA GLY A 107 5.19 9.50 2.09
C GLY A 107 3.95 8.72 1.67
N PHE A 108 2.99 8.51 2.57
CA PHE A 108 1.75 7.80 2.26
C PHE A 108 0.72 8.79 1.73
N SER A 109 0.54 8.80 0.42
CA SER A 109 -0.39 9.74 -0.22
C SER A 109 -1.83 9.25 -0.20
N GLY A 110 -2.07 7.94 -0.09
CA GLY A 110 -3.42 7.39 0.04
C GLY A 110 -3.63 6.81 1.42
N ILE A 111 -4.57 7.35 2.18
CA ILE A 111 -4.88 6.86 3.53
C ILE A 111 -6.37 6.59 3.59
N PHE A 112 -6.73 5.33 3.86
CA PHE A 112 -8.11 4.87 3.77
C PHE A 112 -8.57 4.29 5.11
N GLY A 113 -9.68 4.82 5.62
CA GLY A 113 -10.31 4.30 6.82
C GLY A 113 -11.30 3.18 6.49
N PRO A 114 -11.99 2.65 7.52
CA PRO A 114 -12.91 1.53 7.31
C PRO A 114 -14.12 1.86 6.43
N SER A 115 -14.44 3.14 6.29
CA SER A 115 -15.58 3.56 5.45
C SER A 115 -15.21 3.86 4.01
N ALA A 116 -13.94 3.69 3.63
CA ALA A 116 -13.51 3.95 2.26
C ALA A 116 -14.23 3.01 1.28
N THR A 117 -14.73 3.58 0.19
CA THR A 117 -15.44 2.80 -0.82
C THR A 117 -14.48 2.24 -1.86
N LYS A 118 -14.97 1.25 -2.62
CA LYS A 118 -14.25 0.70 -3.75
C LYS A 118 -13.86 1.80 -4.73
N GLU A 119 -14.81 2.68 -5.03
CA GLU A 119 -14.60 3.76 -6.00
C GLU A 119 -13.52 4.72 -5.54
N GLU A 120 -13.45 4.99 -4.25
CA GLU A 120 -12.41 5.88 -3.71
C GLU A 120 -11.04 5.26 -3.83
N ILE A 121 -10.90 3.98 -3.51
CA ILE A 121 -9.60 3.30 -3.55
C ILE A 121 -9.12 3.11 -5.00
N VAL A 122 -9.99 2.57 -5.85
CA VAL A 122 -9.66 2.36 -7.26
C VAL A 122 -9.37 3.69 -7.95
N GLY A 123 -10.21 4.71 -7.69
CA GLY A 123 -10.05 6.02 -8.27
C GLY A 123 -8.74 6.68 -7.87
N PHE A 124 -8.36 6.56 -6.60
CA PHE A 124 -7.08 7.10 -6.15
C PHE A 124 -5.91 6.48 -6.91
N ILE A 125 -5.91 5.16 -7.05
CA ILE A 125 -4.82 4.47 -7.73
C ILE A 125 -4.76 4.87 -9.21
N THR A 126 -5.91 4.84 -9.89
CA THR A 126 -5.94 5.15 -11.33
C THR A 126 -5.56 6.59 -11.63
N GLN A 127 -5.87 7.53 -10.74
CA GLN A 127 -5.55 8.94 -10.93
C GLN A 127 -4.10 9.27 -10.62
N ASN A 128 -3.44 8.48 -9.76
CA ASN A 128 -2.11 8.83 -9.25
C ASN A 128 -0.98 7.98 -9.83
N VAL A 129 -1.29 6.84 -10.44
CA VAL A 129 -0.27 6.00 -11.06
C VAL A 129 0.03 6.51 -12.46
N SER A 130 1.33 6.72 -12.75
CA SER A 130 1.78 7.07 -14.09
C SER A 130 1.83 5.81 -14.94
N VAL A 131 0.89 5.68 -15.87
CA VAL A 131 0.84 4.54 -16.78
C VAL A 131 1.15 5.04 -18.18
N ASN A 132 2.35 4.77 -18.64
CA ASN A 132 2.77 5.14 -19.99
C ASN A 132 3.13 3.91 -20.79
#